data_b5072adf34310e1cffe51b983199acfd
#
_entry.id   b5072adf34310e1cffe51b983199acfd
#
_cell.length_a   1.000
_cell.length_b   1.000
_cell.length_c   1.000
_cell.angle_alpha   90.00
_cell.angle_beta   90.00
_cell.angle_gamma   90.00
#
_symmetry.space_group_name_H-M   'P 1'
#
loop_
_entity.id
_entity.type
_entity.pdbx_description
1 polymer ?
#
loop_
_entity_poly.entity_id
_entity_poly.type
_entity_poly.pdbx_seq_one_letter_code
_entity_poly.pdbx_strand_id
1 'polypeptide(L)'
;MLYQYNLSHFPEDLHNRYEELNLYLRDEQSVVRGGLLAEICWNWLEIHTLMVDEELRNKGYGHKLLKQAEKIALQRECDFIKVDTLSFQALSFYEKHGYKVYGCLDGVGREFKHYYLKKDL
;
A
#
# COMPACT_ATOMS: atom_id res chain seq x y z
N MET A 1 -22.87 14.13 -0.90
CA MET A 1 -23.37 14.28 -2.28
C MET A 1 -22.55 13.48 -3.28
N LEU A 2 -21.27 13.81 -3.49
CA LEU A 2 -20.42 13.05 -4.43
C LEU A 2 -20.28 11.60 -4.02
N TYR A 3 -20.06 11.33 -2.74
CA TYR A 3 -19.92 9.97 -2.21
C TYR A 3 -21.15 9.12 -2.51
N GLN A 4 -22.34 9.65 -2.25
CA GLN A 4 -23.59 8.93 -2.52
C GLN A 4 -23.81 8.70 -4.01
N TYR A 5 -23.45 9.68 -4.83
CA TYR A 5 -23.52 9.54 -6.28
C TYR A 5 -22.62 8.40 -6.75
N ASN A 6 -21.38 8.35 -6.24
CA ASN A 6 -20.45 7.28 -6.60
C ASN A 6 -20.97 5.91 -6.20
N LEU A 7 -21.56 5.80 -5.00
CA LEU A 7 -22.11 4.53 -4.53
C LEU A 7 -23.23 4.01 -5.41
N SER A 8 -24.01 4.91 -6.04
CA SER A 8 -25.09 4.48 -6.93
C SER A 8 -24.60 3.70 -8.15
N HIS A 9 -23.34 3.84 -8.51
CA HIS A 9 -22.73 3.14 -9.65
C HIS A 9 -21.96 1.88 -9.25
N PHE A 10 -21.79 1.63 -7.95
CA PHE A 10 -21.02 0.48 -7.47
C PHE A 10 -21.95 -0.65 -7.03
N PRO A 11 -21.46 -1.91 -7.14
CA PRO A 11 -22.18 -3.04 -6.54
C PRO A 11 -22.46 -2.79 -5.06
N GLU A 12 -23.59 -3.27 -4.59
CA GLU A 12 -24.05 -3.02 -3.22
C GLU A 12 -23.08 -3.56 -2.17
N ASP A 13 -22.40 -4.67 -2.46
CA ASP A 13 -21.41 -5.26 -1.55
C ASP A 13 -20.18 -4.39 -1.32
N LEU A 14 -19.95 -3.40 -2.17
CA LEU A 14 -18.87 -2.44 -2.00
C LEU A 14 -19.25 -1.19 -1.21
N HIS A 15 -20.54 -1.01 -0.93
CA HIS A 15 -21.03 0.13 -0.17
C HIS A 15 -20.50 0.07 1.27
N ASN A 16 -20.09 1.25 1.79
CA ASN A 16 -19.59 1.41 3.16
C ASN A 16 -18.32 0.59 3.46
N ARG A 17 -17.60 0.16 2.45
CA ARG A 17 -16.33 -0.52 2.64
C ARG A 17 -15.22 0.50 2.80
N TYR A 18 -14.90 0.78 4.05
CA TYR A 18 -13.74 1.57 4.42
C TYR A 18 -13.18 1.02 5.71
N GLU A 19 -11.88 0.76 5.71
CA GLU A 19 -11.19 0.23 6.89
C GLU A 19 -9.75 0.71 6.88
N GLU A 20 -9.29 1.27 7.98
CA GLU A 20 -7.86 1.57 8.14
C GLU A 20 -7.14 0.29 8.53
N LEU A 21 -5.96 0.09 7.94
CA LEU A 21 -5.11 -1.04 8.24
C LEU A 21 -3.73 -0.51 8.60
N ASN A 22 -3.35 -0.64 9.86
CA ASN A 22 -2.06 -0.21 10.35
C ASN A 22 -1.33 -1.40 10.96
N LEU A 23 -0.16 -1.70 10.39
CA LEU A 23 0.72 -2.77 10.88
C LEU A 23 1.98 -2.13 11.44
N TYR A 24 2.41 -2.60 12.61
CA TYR A 24 3.59 -2.05 13.27
C TYR A 24 4.63 -3.13 13.51
N LEU A 25 5.88 -2.76 13.30
CA LEU A 25 7.04 -3.57 13.64
C LEU A 25 7.60 -3.06 14.96
N ARG A 26 7.56 -3.88 16.00
CA ARG A 26 8.05 -3.52 17.33
C ARG A 26 9.26 -4.36 17.71
N ASP A 27 10.20 -3.77 18.43
CA ASP A 27 11.34 -4.49 18.98
C ASP A 27 10.97 -5.15 20.33
N GLU A 28 11.97 -5.76 20.97
CA GLU A 28 11.77 -6.46 22.25
C GLU A 28 11.33 -5.54 23.36
N GLN A 29 11.61 -4.24 23.26
CA GLN A 29 11.17 -3.23 24.21
C GLN A 29 9.83 -2.61 23.81
N SER A 30 9.15 -3.16 22.84
CA SER A 30 7.89 -2.66 22.29
C SER A 30 7.99 -1.28 21.62
N VAL A 31 9.19 -0.87 21.24
CA VAL A 31 9.39 0.38 20.50
C VAL A 31 9.06 0.12 19.02
N VAL A 32 8.29 1.03 18.42
CA VAL A 32 7.94 0.94 17.01
C VAL A 32 9.18 1.22 16.16
N ARG A 33 9.58 0.26 15.34
CA ARG A 33 10.77 0.32 14.49
C ARG A 33 10.43 0.32 13.00
N GLY A 34 9.16 0.30 12.67
CA GLY A 34 8.67 0.35 11.30
C GLY A 34 7.18 0.10 11.25
N GLY A 35 6.63 0.13 10.06
CA GLY A 35 5.22 -0.13 9.91
C GLY A 35 4.73 0.03 8.48
N LEU A 36 3.49 -0.38 8.29
CA LEU A 36 2.76 -0.21 7.04
C LEU A 36 1.42 0.41 7.38
N LEU A 37 1.15 1.57 6.82
CA LEU A 37 -0.12 2.27 6.97
C LEU A 37 -0.88 2.21 5.66
N ALA A 38 -2.10 1.74 5.72
CA ALA A 38 -2.91 1.51 4.54
C ALA A 38 -4.38 1.74 4.86
N GLU A 39 -5.19 1.74 3.82
CA GLU A 39 -6.64 1.75 3.96
C GLU A 39 -7.27 0.84 2.91
N ILE A 40 -8.38 0.24 3.27
CA ILE A 40 -9.24 -0.48 2.33
C ILE A 40 -10.39 0.45 1.99
N CYS A 41 -10.60 0.65 0.70
CA CYS A 41 -11.69 1.45 0.19
C CYS A 41 -12.29 0.69 -1.00
N TRP A 42 -13.60 0.48 -0.97
CA TRP A 42 -14.31 -0.29 -1.99
C TRP A 42 -13.63 -1.64 -2.25
N ASN A 43 -13.04 -1.85 -3.43
CA ASN A 43 -12.46 -3.15 -3.80
C ASN A 43 -10.93 -3.18 -3.82
N TRP A 44 -10.27 -2.21 -3.16
CA TRP A 44 -8.80 -2.20 -3.13
C TRP A 44 -8.25 -1.85 -1.75
N LEU A 45 -6.99 -2.22 -1.56
CA LEU A 45 -6.18 -1.75 -0.45
C LEU A 45 -5.14 -0.78 -1.00
N GLU A 46 -5.03 0.38 -0.39
CA GLU A 46 -4.03 1.37 -0.76
C GLU A 46 -3.01 1.53 0.34
N ILE A 47 -1.74 1.31 0.00
CA ILE A 47 -0.63 1.50 0.93
C ILE A 47 -0.19 2.95 0.86
N HIS A 48 -0.25 3.65 1.99
CA HIS A 48 0.19 5.03 2.09
C HIS A 48 1.64 5.14 2.55
N THR A 49 2.06 4.25 3.44
CA THR A 49 3.39 4.30 4.04
C THR A 49 3.87 2.89 4.31
N LEU A 50 5.11 2.61 3.92
CA LEU A 50 5.83 1.41 4.32
C LEU A 50 7.24 1.85 4.73
N MET A 51 7.55 1.74 6.01
CA MET A 51 8.82 2.17 6.57
C MET A 51 9.41 1.13 7.50
N VAL A 52 10.73 1.00 7.43
CA VAL A 52 11.51 0.20 8.38
C VAL A 52 12.72 1.05 8.78
N ASP A 53 13.02 1.11 10.06
CA ASP A 53 14.19 1.81 10.55
C ASP A 53 15.45 1.37 9.81
N GLU A 54 16.33 2.31 9.54
CA GLU A 54 17.54 2.07 8.74
C GLU A 54 18.35 0.88 9.25
N GLU A 55 18.49 0.76 10.57
CA GLU A 55 19.24 -0.33 11.22
C GLU A 55 18.66 -1.72 10.96
N LEU A 56 17.36 -1.78 10.64
CA LEU A 56 16.64 -3.04 10.44
C LEU A 56 16.36 -3.34 8.96
N ARG A 57 16.87 -2.50 8.06
CA ARG A 57 16.68 -2.71 6.61
C ARG A 57 17.50 -3.89 6.12
N ASN A 58 17.11 -4.44 4.98
CA ASN A 58 17.75 -5.59 4.34
C ASN A 58 17.71 -6.87 5.18
N LYS A 59 16.75 -6.97 6.11
CA LYS A 59 16.53 -8.15 6.96
C LYS A 59 15.19 -8.81 6.71
N GLY A 60 14.45 -8.38 5.68
CA GLY A 60 13.17 -8.97 5.30
C GLY A 60 11.95 -8.44 6.04
N TYR A 61 12.07 -7.40 6.85
CA TYR A 61 10.93 -6.86 7.58
C TYR A 61 9.92 -6.15 6.68
N GLY A 62 10.39 -5.42 5.67
CA GLY A 62 9.50 -4.81 4.68
C GLY A 62 8.71 -5.86 3.92
N HIS A 63 9.36 -6.95 3.54
CA HIS A 63 8.72 -8.10 2.90
C HIS A 63 7.62 -8.68 3.80
N LYS A 64 7.91 -8.87 5.09
CA LYS A 64 6.93 -9.42 6.05
C LYS A 64 5.71 -8.51 6.20
N LEU A 65 5.94 -7.20 6.32
CA LEU A 65 4.85 -6.23 6.42
C LEU A 65 3.98 -6.25 5.17
N LEU A 66 4.60 -6.26 4.00
CA LEU A 66 3.88 -6.27 2.73
C LEU A 66 3.08 -7.56 2.57
N LYS A 67 3.67 -8.71 2.87
CA LYS A 67 2.98 -10.01 2.78
C LYS A 67 1.79 -10.09 3.74
N GLN A 68 1.92 -9.53 4.92
CA GLN A 68 0.80 -9.48 5.87
C GLN A 68 -0.34 -8.60 5.34
N ALA A 69 -0.01 -7.45 4.76
CA ALA A 69 -1.01 -6.58 4.14
C ALA A 69 -1.72 -7.27 2.98
N GLU A 70 -0.98 -7.98 2.14
CA GLU A 70 -1.54 -8.74 1.01
C GLU A 70 -2.49 -9.83 1.50
N LYS A 71 -2.11 -10.53 2.57
CA LYS A 71 -2.96 -11.56 3.17
C LYS A 71 -4.27 -10.96 3.67
N ILE A 72 -4.19 -9.83 4.36
CA ILE A 72 -5.38 -9.16 4.87
C ILE A 72 -6.26 -8.66 3.71
N ALA A 73 -5.66 -8.11 2.66
CA ALA A 73 -6.40 -7.68 1.48
C ALA A 73 -7.18 -8.83 0.86
N LEU A 74 -6.57 -10.01 0.75
CA LEU A 74 -7.27 -11.21 0.28
C LEU A 74 -8.40 -11.62 1.21
N GLN A 75 -8.20 -11.61 2.51
CA GLN A 75 -9.22 -11.93 3.50
C GLN A 75 -10.40 -10.95 3.44
N ARG A 76 -10.15 -9.71 3.08
CA ARG A 76 -11.18 -8.67 2.93
C ARG A 76 -11.75 -8.60 1.53
N GLU A 77 -11.41 -9.56 0.67
CA GLU A 77 -11.95 -9.67 -0.70
C GLU A 77 -11.62 -8.44 -1.56
N CYS A 78 -10.42 -7.88 -1.39
CA CYS A 78 -9.93 -6.85 -2.29
C CYS A 78 -9.50 -7.46 -3.62
N ASP A 79 -9.72 -6.72 -4.71
CA ASP A 79 -9.33 -7.17 -6.04
C ASP A 79 -7.89 -6.81 -6.39
N PHE A 80 -7.37 -5.75 -5.80
CA PHE A 80 -6.00 -5.31 -6.06
C PHE A 80 -5.47 -4.42 -4.94
N ILE A 81 -4.16 -4.21 -4.95
CA ILE A 81 -3.46 -3.31 -4.03
C ILE A 81 -2.82 -2.19 -4.86
N LYS A 82 -2.94 -0.96 -4.38
CA LYS A 82 -2.32 0.22 -4.97
C LYS A 82 -1.23 0.74 -4.04
N VAL A 83 -0.15 1.22 -4.64
CA VAL A 83 0.91 1.91 -3.90
C VAL A 83 1.58 2.89 -4.85
N ASP A 84 2.11 3.98 -4.32
CA ASP A 84 2.93 4.91 -5.08
C ASP A 84 4.29 5.08 -4.40
N THR A 85 5.28 5.42 -5.20
CA THR A 85 6.65 5.61 -4.71
C THR A 85 7.41 6.58 -5.60
N LEU A 86 8.28 7.36 -4.99
CA LEU A 86 9.18 8.24 -5.73
C LEU A 86 10.37 7.44 -6.25
N SER A 87 10.99 7.93 -7.33
CA SER A 87 12.08 7.22 -8.02
C SER A 87 13.29 6.92 -7.13
N PHE A 88 13.49 7.70 -6.07
CA PHE A 88 14.60 7.48 -5.13
C PHE A 88 14.22 6.61 -3.93
N GLN A 89 13.02 6.06 -3.88
CA GLN A 89 12.54 5.27 -2.75
C GLN A 89 12.57 3.77 -3.04
N ALA A 90 11.43 3.17 -3.35
CA ALA A 90 11.25 1.72 -3.24
C ALA A 90 10.70 1.04 -4.50
N LEU A 91 10.91 1.62 -5.68
CA LEU A 91 10.36 1.06 -6.91
C LEU A 91 10.72 -0.41 -7.11
N SER A 92 12.00 -0.74 -7.00
CA SER A 92 12.47 -2.11 -7.24
C SER A 92 11.94 -3.08 -6.19
N PHE A 93 11.75 -2.63 -4.96
CA PHE A 93 11.16 -3.45 -3.91
C PHE A 93 9.75 -3.91 -4.30
N TYR A 94 8.93 -2.97 -4.74
CA TYR A 94 7.56 -3.31 -5.15
C TYR A 94 7.53 -4.16 -6.40
N GLU A 95 8.37 -3.86 -7.38
CA GLU A 95 8.44 -4.67 -8.60
C GLU A 95 8.83 -6.12 -8.32
N LYS A 96 9.76 -6.34 -7.40
CA LYS A 96 10.14 -7.70 -6.96
C LYS A 96 8.96 -8.46 -6.33
N HIS A 97 8.00 -7.76 -5.78
CA HIS A 97 6.83 -8.36 -5.15
C HIS A 97 5.63 -8.46 -6.09
N GLY A 98 5.86 -8.25 -7.36
CA GLY A 98 4.82 -8.43 -8.38
C GLY A 98 3.96 -7.21 -8.65
N TYR A 99 4.33 -6.05 -8.13
CA TYR A 99 3.64 -4.80 -8.42
C TYR A 99 4.08 -4.26 -9.77
N LYS A 100 3.12 -3.74 -10.54
CA LYS A 100 3.37 -3.23 -11.89
C LYS A 100 3.05 -1.75 -11.95
N VAL A 101 3.93 -0.99 -12.59
CA VAL A 101 3.71 0.44 -12.82
C VAL A 101 2.58 0.62 -13.83
N TYR A 102 1.57 1.40 -13.45
CA TYR A 102 0.49 1.76 -14.37
C TYR A 102 0.46 3.26 -14.66
N GLY A 103 1.31 4.04 -14.03
CA GLY A 103 1.42 5.47 -14.28
C GLY A 103 2.73 6.02 -13.76
N CYS A 104 3.14 7.15 -14.34
CA CYS A 104 4.37 7.81 -13.94
C CYS A 104 4.21 9.31 -14.15
N LEU A 105 4.62 10.08 -13.15
CA LEU A 105 4.64 11.54 -13.23
C LEU A 105 6.09 12.00 -13.19
N ASP A 106 6.51 12.68 -14.26
CA ASP A 106 7.86 13.25 -14.34
C ASP A 106 7.93 14.62 -13.66
N GLY A 107 9.14 15.04 -13.36
CA GLY A 107 9.41 16.39 -12.89
C GLY A 107 9.00 16.65 -11.46
N VAL A 108 8.75 15.64 -10.67
CA VAL A 108 8.46 15.77 -9.24
C VAL A 108 9.73 16.24 -8.55
N GLY A 109 9.67 17.35 -7.81
CA GLY A 109 10.88 17.95 -7.26
C GLY A 109 11.89 18.32 -8.36
N ARG A 110 11.41 18.55 -9.59
CA ARG A 110 12.14 18.92 -10.81
C ARG A 110 12.93 17.79 -11.46
N GLU A 111 13.51 16.85 -10.70
CA GLU A 111 14.40 15.82 -11.25
C GLU A 111 13.97 14.39 -10.95
N PHE A 112 12.86 14.20 -10.22
CA PHE A 112 12.41 12.87 -9.82
C PHE A 112 11.15 12.45 -10.56
N LYS A 113 10.82 11.17 -10.45
CA LYS A 113 9.59 10.60 -10.97
C LYS A 113 8.76 10.05 -9.83
N HIS A 114 7.45 10.09 -10.01
CA HIS A 114 6.50 9.49 -9.08
C HIS A 114 5.82 8.33 -9.81
N TYR A 115 6.01 7.12 -9.31
CA TYR A 115 5.47 5.90 -9.91
C TYR A 115 4.24 5.46 -9.17
N TYR A 116 3.25 5.04 -9.93
CA TYR A 116 2.00 4.47 -9.41
C TYR A 116 1.95 3.01 -9.82
N LEU A 117 1.84 2.12 -8.82
CA LEU A 117 1.90 0.69 -9.04
C LEU A 117 0.66 0.01 -8.49
N LYS A 118 0.36 -1.17 -9.03
CA LYS A 118 -0.69 -2.02 -8.49
C LYS A 118 -0.29 -3.48 -8.59
N LYS A 119 -0.93 -4.29 -7.76
CA LYS A 119 -0.83 -5.75 -7.82
C LYS A 119 -2.24 -6.32 -7.79
N ASP A 120 -2.60 -7.07 -8.81
CA ASP A 120 -3.88 -7.78 -8.84
C ASP A 120 -3.81 -8.99 -7.89
N LEU A 121 -4.88 -9.24 -7.19
CA LEU A 121 -4.97 -10.32 -6.21
C LEU A 121 -5.75 -11.53 -6.73
#